data_0c5a2b5855a3b7b6244d3c7fc30eaebe
#
_entry.id   0c5a2b5855a3b7b6244d3c7fc30eaebe
#
_cell.length_a   1.000
_cell.length_b   1.000
_cell.length_c   1.000
_cell.angle_alpha   90.00
_cell.angle_beta   90.00
_cell.angle_gamma   90.00
#
_symmetry.space_group_name_H-M   'P 1'
#
loop_
_entity.id
_entity.type
_entity.pdbx_description
1 polymer ?
#
loop_
_entity_poly.entity_id
_entity_poly.type
_entity_poly.pdbx_seq_one_letter_code
_entity_poly.pdbx_strand_id
1 'polypeptide(L)'
;SIYDKRIHHTDIFSTILGAANIEEPESIKIDGENLLPFILTNKKGQPHETLYWKNSTYQAIIHNDWKLMRSEEPVKQEFLYDLKKDPYEQNNLVSIALDTKDLLNKMLDKHVESMPKPTWPQSVLMPVPVDKPNTEEFNEGDELIYWPN
;
A
#
# COMPACT_ATOMS: atom_id res chain seq x y z
N SER A 1 -18.55 5.02 -17.98
CA SER A 1 -17.33 4.20 -18.19
C SER A 1 -16.76 3.78 -16.84
N ILE A 2 -16.10 2.65 -16.81
CA ILE A 2 -15.39 2.14 -15.64
C ILE A 2 -13.89 2.25 -15.95
N TYR A 3 -13.12 2.75 -14.98
CA TYR A 3 -11.66 2.75 -15.01
C TYR A 3 -11.17 1.66 -14.07
N ASP A 4 -10.44 0.67 -14.57
CA ASP A 4 -10.07 -0.57 -13.87
C ASP A 4 -8.60 -0.62 -13.42
N LYS A 5 -7.85 0.47 -13.59
CA LYS A 5 -6.45 0.54 -13.18
C LYS A 5 -6.32 1.08 -11.76
N ARG A 6 -5.18 0.76 -11.13
CA ARG A 6 -4.90 1.20 -9.77
C ARG A 6 -4.73 2.70 -9.71
N ILE A 7 -5.40 3.31 -8.76
CA ILE A 7 -5.28 4.72 -8.38
C ILE A 7 -5.00 4.80 -6.88
N HIS A 8 -4.44 5.92 -6.45
CA HIS A 8 -4.17 6.17 -5.03
C HIS A 8 -4.79 7.50 -4.60
N HIS A 9 -5.07 7.66 -3.31
CA HIS A 9 -5.67 8.92 -2.82
C HIS A 9 -4.77 10.14 -3.01
N THR A 10 -3.44 9.95 -3.09
CA THR A 10 -2.49 11.02 -3.41
C THR A 10 -2.71 11.61 -4.81
N ASP A 11 -3.34 10.87 -5.72
CA ASP A 11 -3.61 11.31 -7.09
C ASP A 11 -4.66 12.43 -7.16
N ILE A 12 -5.46 12.58 -6.10
CA ILE A 12 -6.51 13.59 -6.03
C ILE A 12 -5.91 14.99 -6.19
N PHE A 13 -4.79 15.27 -5.51
CA PHE A 13 -4.13 16.57 -5.55
C PHE A 13 -3.64 16.90 -6.98
N SER A 14 -2.82 16.04 -7.58
CA SER A 14 -2.31 16.20 -8.95
C SER A 14 -3.44 16.27 -9.98
N THR A 15 -4.52 15.51 -9.78
CA THR A 15 -5.69 15.55 -10.67
C THR A 15 -6.45 16.88 -10.57
N ILE A 16 -6.60 17.45 -9.37
CA ILE A 16 -7.23 18.76 -9.18
C ILE A 16 -6.39 19.86 -9.83
N LEU A 17 -5.06 19.86 -9.62
CA LEU A 17 -4.16 20.81 -10.28
C LEU A 17 -4.29 20.72 -11.82
N GLY A 18 -4.25 19.50 -12.35
CA GLY A 18 -4.45 19.27 -13.79
C GLY A 18 -5.81 19.75 -14.31
N ALA A 19 -6.89 19.55 -13.55
CA ALA A 19 -8.22 20.03 -13.90
C ALA A 19 -8.33 21.57 -13.89
N ALA A 20 -7.59 22.21 -12.99
CA ALA A 20 -7.53 23.68 -12.89
C ALA A 20 -6.50 24.30 -13.86
N ASN A 21 -5.78 23.48 -14.63
CA ASN A 21 -4.65 23.91 -15.48
C ASN A 21 -3.58 24.68 -14.70
N ILE A 22 -3.28 24.20 -13.48
CA ILE A 22 -2.24 24.72 -12.60
C ILE A 22 -1.06 23.76 -12.66
N GLU A 23 0.14 24.27 -12.86
CA GLU A 23 1.37 23.48 -12.84
C GLU A 23 1.71 23.04 -11.41
N GLU A 24 2.21 21.80 -11.28
CA GLU A 24 2.70 21.30 -10.01
C GLU A 24 3.96 22.07 -9.58
N PRO A 25 4.08 22.41 -8.28
CA PRO A 25 5.23 23.15 -7.79
C PRO A 25 6.51 22.29 -7.86
N GLU A 26 7.51 22.72 -8.61
CA GLU A 26 8.80 22.02 -8.77
C GLU A 26 9.56 21.83 -7.44
N SER A 27 9.29 22.67 -6.44
CA SER A 27 9.97 22.64 -5.14
C SER A 27 9.49 21.52 -4.21
N ILE A 28 8.41 20.82 -4.55
CA ILE A 28 7.79 19.78 -3.72
C ILE A 28 7.69 18.51 -4.56
N LYS A 29 8.22 17.41 -4.02
CA LYS A 29 7.98 16.10 -4.62
C LYS A 29 6.54 15.68 -4.32
N ILE A 30 5.75 15.51 -5.37
CA ILE A 30 4.38 15.01 -5.30
C ILE A 30 4.40 13.53 -5.69
N ASP A 31 3.80 12.68 -4.87
CA ASP A 31 3.77 11.22 -5.11
C ASP A 31 2.54 10.80 -5.93
N GLY A 32 1.57 11.69 -6.13
CA GLY A 32 0.36 11.44 -6.91
C GLY A 32 0.55 11.70 -8.40
N GLU A 33 -0.27 11.06 -9.20
CA GLU A 33 -0.33 11.22 -10.66
C GLU A 33 -1.63 11.92 -11.08
N ASN A 34 -1.55 12.78 -12.11
CA ASN A 34 -2.74 13.35 -12.72
C ASN A 34 -3.52 12.27 -13.49
N LEU A 35 -4.72 11.92 -13.02
CA LEU A 35 -5.54 10.86 -13.61
C LEU A 35 -6.29 11.29 -14.88
N LEU A 36 -6.44 12.59 -15.15
CA LEU A 36 -7.23 13.08 -16.30
C LEU A 36 -6.79 12.50 -17.65
N PRO A 37 -5.48 12.42 -17.98
CA PRO A 37 -5.06 11.82 -19.22
C PRO A 37 -5.47 10.34 -19.37
N PHE A 38 -5.49 9.60 -18.27
CA PHE A 38 -5.89 8.19 -18.27
C PHE A 38 -7.40 8.00 -18.40
N ILE A 39 -8.19 8.89 -17.79
CA ILE A 39 -9.64 8.77 -17.72
C ILE A 39 -10.31 9.37 -18.97
N LEU A 40 -9.83 10.53 -19.43
CA LEU A 40 -10.47 11.29 -20.49
C LEU A 40 -9.94 10.98 -21.88
N THR A 41 -8.64 10.67 -22.01
CA THR A 41 -7.99 10.50 -23.32
C THR A 41 -7.57 9.05 -23.61
N ASN A 42 -7.94 8.11 -22.77
CA ASN A 42 -7.53 6.70 -22.87
C ASN A 42 -6.01 6.53 -22.98
N LYS A 43 -5.23 7.33 -22.26
CA LYS A 43 -3.78 7.17 -22.16
C LYS A 43 -3.47 5.72 -21.82
N LYS A 44 -2.62 5.08 -22.63
CA LYS A 44 -2.23 3.69 -22.40
C LYS A 44 -1.37 3.57 -21.13
N GLY A 45 -1.43 2.38 -20.51
CA GLY A 45 -0.71 2.09 -19.27
C GLY A 45 -1.55 2.29 -18.03
N GLN A 46 -0.90 2.49 -16.92
CA GLN A 46 -1.52 2.73 -15.62
C GLN A 46 -0.78 3.88 -14.92
N PRO A 47 -1.45 4.63 -14.03
CA PRO A 47 -0.82 5.74 -13.31
C PRO A 47 0.38 5.27 -12.48
N HIS A 48 0.24 4.12 -11.83
CA HIS A 48 1.27 3.59 -10.94
C HIS A 48 1.64 2.16 -11.28
N GLU A 49 2.92 1.90 -11.49
CA GLU A 49 3.48 0.53 -11.51
C GLU A 49 3.70 0.01 -10.10
N THR A 50 4.01 0.91 -9.17
CA THR A 50 4.32 0.60 -7.78
C THR A 50 3.60 1.54 -6.85
N LEU A 51 2.97 1.00 -5.81
CA LEU A 51 2.36 1.74 -4.71
C LEU A 51 2.91 1.24 -3.39
N TYR A 52 3.11 2.17 -2.44
CA TYR A 52 3.66 1.87 -1.12
C TYR A 52 2.73 2.37 -0.02
N TRP A 53 2.66 1.61 1.06
CA TRP A 53 1.98 2.01 2.29
C TRP A 53 2.88 1.73 3.47
N LYS A 54 2.88 2.67 4.41
CA LYS A 54 3.56 2.49 5.69
C LYS A 54 2.73 3.10 6.80
N ASN A 55 2.46 2.31 7.82
CA ASN A 55 1.80 2.74 9.03
C ASN A 55 2.55 2.14 10.22
N SER A 56 3.42 2.94 10.86
CA SER A 56 4.31 2.49 11.94
C SER A 56 5.11 1.23 11.54
N THR A 57 4.80 0.08 12.15
CA THR A 57 5.45 -1.20 11.94
C THR A 57 4.90 -1.98 10.76
N TYR A 58 3.74 -1.59 10.25
CA TYR A 58 3.10 -2.24 9.11
C TYR A 58 3.47 -1.55 7.80
N GLN A 59 3.87 -2.36 6.83
CA GLN A 59 4.34 -1.89 5.54
C GLN A 59 3.75 -2.75 4.42
N ALA A 60 3.44 -2.13 3.30
CA ALA A 60 2.96 -2.84 2.12
C ALA A 60 3.50 -2.22 0.83
N ILE A 61 3.67 -3.05 -0.17
CA ILE A 61 3.98 -2.66 -1.55
C ILE A 61 3.08 -3.44 -2.51
N ILE A 62 2.55 -2.74 -3.50
CA ILE A 62 2.04 -3.38 -4.72
C ILE A 62 2.97 -2.97 -5.86
N HIS A 63 3.54 -3.96 -6.54
CA HIS A 63 4.32 -3.76 -7.76
C HIS A 63 3.79 -4.69 -8.85
N ASN A 64 3.38 -4.11 -9.97
CA ASN A 64 2.61 -4.82 -10.99
C ASN A 64 1.42 -5.55 -10.36
N ASP A 65 1.34 -6.87 -10.51
CA ASP A 65 0.24 -7.68 -9.95
C ASP A 65 0.57 -8.35 -8.62
N TRP A 66 1.73 -8.06 -8.04
CA TRP A 66 2.17 -8.64 -6.78
C TRP A 66 1.97 -7.68 -5.61
N LYS A 67 1.47 -8.20 -4.49
CA LYS A 67 1.33 -7.47 -3.23
C LYS A 67 2.12 -8.18 -2.14
N LEU A 68 3.06 -7.46 -1.52
CA LEU A 68 3.74 -7.88 -0.31
C LEU A 68 3.27 -7.01 0.84
N MET A 69 2.97 -7.64 1.96
CA MET A 69 2.68 -6.96 3.23
C MET A 69 3.61 -7.54 4.30
N ARG A 70 4.10 -6.69 5.18
CA ARG A 70 4.92 -7.11 6.32
C ARG A 70 4.65 -6.28 7.56
N SER A 71 4.82 -6.91 8.72
CA SER A 71 4.84 -6.28 10.03
C SER A 71 6.08 -6.74 10.78
N GLU A 72 6.74 -5.82 11.49
CA GLU A 72 7.90 -6.14 12.32
C GLU A 72 7.49 -6.36 13.79
N GLU A 73 6.48 -5.63 14.25
CA GLU A 73 6.02 -5.66 15.63
C GLU A 73 4.49 -5.74 15.68
N PRO A 74 3.92 -6.32 16.73
CA PRO A 74 4.54 -7.06 17.82
C PRO A 74 4.98 -8.45 17.41
N VAL A 75 4.52 -8.92 16.24
CA VAL A 75 4.88 -10.21 15.65
C VAL A 75 5.34 -9.98 14.22
N LYS A 76 6.49 -10.51 13.89
CA LYS A 76 6.99 -10.46 12.51
C LYS A 76 6.12 -11.37 11.63
N GLN A 77 5.48 -10.75 10.65
CA GLN A 77 4.62 -11.44 9.68
C GLN A 77 4.90 -10.94 8.28
N GLU A 78 4.78 -11.83 7.30
CA GLU A 78 4.90 -11.50 5.88
C GLU A 78 3.81 -12.23 5.09
N PHE A 79 3.20 -11.52 4.14
CA PHE A 79 2.18 -12.05 3.24
C PHE A 79 2.50 -11.63 1.82
N LEU A 80 2.43 -12.57 0.87
CA LEU A 80 2.67 -12.31 -0.56
C LEU A 80 1.54 -12.87 -1.40
N TYR A 81 0.97 -12.04 -2.27
CA TYR A 81 -0.16 -12.41 -3.12
C TYR A 81 0.07 -12.03 -4.58
N ASP A 82 -0.37 -12.91 -5.50
CA ASP A 82 -0.50 -12.62 -6.93
C ASP A 82 -1.94 -12.12 -7.18
N LEU A 83 -2.14 -10.81 -7.15
CA LEU A 83 -3.47 -10.17 -7.26
C LEU A 83 -4.17 -10.44 -8.59
N LYS A 84 -3.43 -10.85 -9.63
CA LYS A 84 -4.01 -11.22 -10.92
C LYS A 84 -4.72 -12.58 -10.87
N LYS A 85 -4.17 -13.53 -10.11
CA LYS A 85 -4.72 -14.87 -9.94
C LYS A 85 -5.61 -14.98 -8.70
N ASP A 86 -5.28 -14.20 -7.69
CA ASP A 86 -5.90 -14.22 -6.37
C ASP A 86 -6.25 -12.79 -5.90
N PRO A 87 -7.28 -12.16 -6.51
CA PRO A 87 -7.68 -10.79 -6.15
C PRO A 87 -8.29 -10.67 -4.74
N TYR A 88 -8.60 -11.79 -4.10
CA TYR A 88 -9.17 -11.85 -2.75
C TYR A 88 -8.13 -12.21 -1.68
N GLU A 89 -6.84 -12.36 -2.05
CA GLU A 89 -5.74 -12.57 -1.11
C GLU A 89 -5.92 -13.82 -0.23
N GLN A 90 -6.43 -14.92 -0.81
CA GLN A 90 -6.72 -16.16 -0.09
C GLN A 90 -5.49 -17.08 0.04
N ASN A 91 -4.49 -16.92 -0.83
CA ASN A 91 -3.35 -17.84 -0.93
C ASN A 91 -2.04 -17.10 -0.69
N ASN A 92 -1.51 -17.19 0.52
CA ASN A 92 -0.22 -16.59 0.86
C ASN A 92 0.94 -17.36 0.21
N LEU A 93 1.66 -16.70 -0.70
CA LEU A 93 2.76 -17.27 -1.47
C LEU A 93 4.14 -16.94 -0.90
N VAL A 94 4.24 -16.38 0.29
CA VAL A 94 5.48 -15.88 0.91
C VAL A 94 6.57 -16.94 1.04
N SER A 95 6.21 -18.21 1.24
CA SER A 95 7.13 -19.35 1.34
C SER A 95 7.41 -20.05 0.01
N ILE A 96 6.70 -19.67 -1.05
CA ILE A 96 6.76 -20.34 -2.37
C ILE A 96 7.45 -19.44 -3.40
N ALA A 97 7.06 -18.17 -3.52
CA ALA A 97 7.57 -17.22 -4.51
C ALA A 97 8.73 -16.38 -3.94
N LEU A 98 9.82 -17.04 -3.56
CA LEU A 98 10.93 -16.42 -2.84
C LEU A 98 11.61 -15.29 -3.61
N ASP A 99 11.86 -15.44 -4.91
CA ASP A 99 12.51 -14.41 -5.72
C ASP A 99 11.66 -13.14 -5.79
N THR A 100 10.34 -13.29 -5.93
CA THR A 100 9.39 -12.17 -5.95
C THR A 100 9.33 -11.49 -4.59
N LYS A 101 9.27 -12.28 -3.51
CA LYS A 101 9.32 -11.76 -2.14
C LYS A 101 10.57 -10.92 -1.91
N ASP A 102 11.74 -11.43 -2.30
CA ASP A 102 13.02 -10.77 -2.09
C ASP A 102 13.13 -9.48 -2.92
N LEU A 103 12.62 -9.48 -4.15
CA LEU A 103 12.54 -8.28 -4.98
C LEU A 103 11.68 -7.21 -4.30
N LEU A 104 10.47 -7.56 -3.90
CA LEU A 104 9.54 -6.61 -3.29
C LEU A 104 10.03 -6.10 -1.93
N ASN A 105 10.67 -6.95 -1.13
CA ASN A 105 11.29 -6.51 0.11
C ASN A 105 12.39 -5.48 -0.15
N LYS A 106 13.29 -5.71 -1.11
CA LYS A 106 14.33 -4.73 -1.49
C LYS A 106 13.76 -3.40 -1.94
N MET A 107 12.67 -3.42 -2.74
CA MET A 107 12.00 -2.21 -3.19
C MET A 107 11.39 -1.45 -2.02
N LEU A 108 10.72 -2.17 -1.11
CA LEU A 108 10.09 -1.61 0.07
C LEU A 108 11.12 -1.03 1.05
N ASP A 109 12.23 -1.73 1.30
CA ASP A 109 13.33 -1.26 2.14
C ASP A 109 13.89 0.06 1.60
N LYS A 110 14.21 0.11 0.31
CA LYS A 110 14.70 1.32 -0.34
C LYS A 110 13.72 2.50 -0.22
N HIS A 111 12.42 2.23 -0.36
CA HIS A 111 11.40 3.26 -0.19
C HIS A 111 11.34 3.76 1.25
N VAL A 112 11.30 2.85 2.23
CA VAL A 112 11.24 3.17 3.65
C VAL A 112 12.49 3.96 4.10
N GLU A 113 13.68 3.60 3.62
CA GLU A 113 14.93 4.32 3.90
C GLU A 113 14.90 5.77 3.36
N SER A 114 14.18 6.02 2.26
CA SER A 114 14.04 7.36 1.68
C SER A 114 13.01 8.24 2.41
N MET A 115 12.19 7.66 3.28
CA MET A 115 11.15 8.40 3.99
C MET A 115 11.73 9.20 5.18
N PRO A 116 11.21 10.40 5.47
CA PRO A 116 11.55 11.11 6.69
C PRO A 116 11.13 10.30 7.92
N LYS A 117 11.90 10.44 9.00
CA LYS A 117 11.49 9.83 10.28
C LYS A 117 10.19 10.47 10.77
N PRO A 118 9.31 9.70 11.44
CA PRO A 118 8.13 10.24 12.06
C PRO A 118 8.48 11.38 13.02
N THR A 119 7.71 12.46 13.02
CA THR A 119 7.96 13.64 13.88
C THR A 119 7.76 13.31 15.36
N TRP A 120 6.88 12.37 15.67
CA TRP A 120 6.61 11.84 17.02
C TRP A 120 6.48 10.32 16.99
N PRO A 121 6.88 9.67 18.09
CA PRO A 121 6.74 8.21 18.19
C PRO A 121 5.26 7.84 18.30
N GLN A 122 4.96 6.64 17.84
CA GLN A 122 3.66 6.01 18.07
C GLN A 122 3.42 5.84 19.58
N SER A 123 2.24 6.20 20.05
CA SER A 123 1.90 6.15 21.48
C SER A 123 1.18 4.85 21.88
N VAL A 124 0.41 4.25 21.00
CA VAL A 124 -0.40 3.05 21.28
C VAL A 124 -0.46 2.13 20.06
N LEU A 125 -0.37 0.83 20.30
CA LEU A 125 -0.69 -0.24 19.34
C LEU A 125 -1.99 -0.92 19.78
N MET A 126 -3.07 -0.75 19.03
CA MET A 126 -4.34 -1.42 19.30
C MET A 126 -4.48 -2.69 18.47
N PRO A 127 -4.72 -3.87 19.08
CA PRO A 127 -5.11 -5.07 18.34
C PRO A 127 -6.51 -4.87 17.74
N VAL A 128 -6.64 -5.17 16.45
CA VAL A 128 -7.92 -5.12 15.73
C VAL A 128 -8.13 -6.48 15.08
N PRO A 129 -9.21 -7.22 15.42
CA PRO A 129 -9.52 -8.47 14.76
C PRO A 129 -9.89 -8.22 13.30
N VAL A 130 -9.48 -9.12 12.41
CA VAL A 130 -9.77 -9.05 10.98
C VAL A 130 -10.79 -10.11 10.54
N ASP A 131 -10.98 -11.11 11.36
CA ASP A 131 -11.89 -12.26 11.15
C ASP A 131 -13.24 -12.15 11.85
N LYS A 132 -13.41 -11.15 12.73
CA LYS A 132 -14.64 -10.92 13.48
C LYS A 132 -14.86 -9.44 13.82
N PRO A 133 -16.10 -9.03 14.20
CA PRO A 133 -16.39 -7.68 14.67
C PRO A 133 -15.62 -7.30 15.93
N ASN A 134 -15.18 -6.05 16.04
CA ASN A 134 -14.50 -5.51 17.23
C ASN A 134 -15.36 -5.52 18.52
N THR A 135 -16.64 -5.84 18.42
CA THR A 135 -17.58 -5.97 19.55
C THR A 135 -17.54 -7.33 20.22
N GLU A 136 -16.87 -8.30 19.60
CA GLU A 136 -16.69 -9.64 20.15
C GLU A 136 -15.42 -9.71 21.00
N GLU A 137 -15.42 -10.59 22.00
CA GLU A 137 -14.24 -10.81 22.86
C GLU A 137 -13.09 -11.45 22.07
N PHE A 138 -11.85 -11.03 22.39
CA PHE A 138 -10.65 -11.65 21.84
C PHE A 138 -10.47 -13.05 22.40
N ASN A 139 -10.10 -14.00 21.51
CA ASN A 139 -9.79 -15.36 21.88
C ASN A 139 -8.37 -15.71 21.44
N GLU A 140 -7.80 -16.73 22.07
CA GLU A 140 -6.53 -17.29 21.61
C GLU A 140 -6.69 -17.89 20.21
N GLY A 141 -5.85 -17.43 19.28
CA GLY A 141 -5.91 -17.86 17.88
C GLY A 141 -6.65 -16.90 16.94
N ASP A 142 -7.24 -15.82 17.45
CA ASP A 142 -7.83 -14.77 16.62
C ASP A 142 -6.76 -14.13 15.70
N GLU A 143 -7.15 -13.85 14.48
CA GLU A 143 -6.31 -13.12 13.53
C GLU A 143 -6.41 -11.63 13.80
N LEU A 144 -5.29 -11.03 14.22
CA LEU A 144 -5.21 -9.64 14.64
C LEU A 144 -4.24 -8.86 13.76
N ILE A 145 -4.65 -7.65 13.37
CA ILE A 145 -3.72 -6.61 12.95
C ILE A 145 -3.56 -5.59 14.09
N TYR A 146 -2.39 -4.98 14.18
CA TYR A 146 -2.14 -3.94 15.18
C TYR A 146 -2.22 -2.58 14.52
N TRP A 147 -3.21 -1.80 14.94
CA TRP A 147 -3.43 -0.47 14.41
C TRP A 147 -2.65 0.54 15.25
N PRO A 148 -1.71 1.29 14.65
CA PRO A 148 -0.99 2.35 15.32
C PRO A 148 -1.89 3.58 15.49
N ASN A 149 -1.80 4.21 16.64
CA ASN A 149 -2.50 5.44 16.96
C ASN A 149 -1.57 6.64 16.91
#